data_d955c97fee8155224fc43cfc5d484359
#
_entry.id   d955c97fee8155224fc43cfc5d484359
#
_cell.length_a   1.000
_cell.length_b   1.000
_cell.length_c   1.000
_cell.angle_alpha   90.00
_cell.angle_beta   90.00
_cell.angle_gamma   90.00
#
_symmetry.space_group_name_H-M   'P 1'
#
loop_
_entity.id
_entity.type
_entity.pdbx_description
1 polymer ?
#
loop_
_entity_poly.entity_id
_entity_poly.type
_entity_poly.pdbx_seq_one_letter_code
_entity_poly.pdbx_strand_id
1 'polypeptide(L)'
;LWNQFPAAMWNNVPQSDLQARNLNTATRQTVPWAMENTPMPLSGAHAEHSGHTAHASGPAAPRVTLQQVVDTANRRNVEPGYSITLPTTAEGVFTVAVFADDPRNDATLHVDQYTGEVLADVRWQHYSNVARATEMGVMLHEGKLFGSLNQIAILLVCLMILLSSISGLVIWWKRRPQGRLGVPPLRHALPTWKTGVAIMLFLAILFPLVGASLLVVWAV
;
A
#
# COMPACT_ATOMS: atom_id res chain seq x y z
N LEU A 1 8.67 -1.15 11.69
CA LEU A 1 7.21 -0.95 11.63
C LEU A 1 6.61 -1.72 10.45
N TRP A 2 7.17 -1.62 9.24
CA TRP A 2 6.66 -2.25 8.02
C TRP A 2 6.70 -3.78 8.01
N ASN A 3 7.69 -4.40 8.66
CA ASN A 3 7.81 -5.86 8.75
C ASN A 3 6.85 -6.51 9.75
N GLN A 4 6.06 -5.72 10.48
CA GLN A 4 5.12 -6.24 11.48
C GLN A 4 3.66 -6.27 10.98
N PHE A 5 3.40 -5.83 9.77
CA PHE A 5 2.09 -5.92 9.15
C PHE A 5 1.95 -7.25 8.44
N PRO A 6 0.96 -7.82 8.63
CA PRO A 6 0.32 -9.01 9.12
C PRO A 6 1.25 -10.23 9.31
N ALA A 7 2.54 -10.03 9.59
CA ALA A 7 3.55 -11.11 9.73
C ALA A 7 3.15 -12.22 10.73
N ALA A 8 2.33 -11.89 11.73
CA ALA A 8 1.85 -12.89 12.70
C ALA A 8 0.86 -13.93 12.12
N MET A 9 0.31 -13.71 10.93
CA MET A 9 -0.69 -14.59 10.31
C MET A 9 -0.10 -15.84 9.67
N TRP A 10 1.21 -15.85 9.44
CA TRP A 10 1.90 -16.91 8.70
C TRP A 10 2.71 -17.87 9.58
N ASN A 11 2.57 -17.79 10.90
CA ASN A 11 3.43 -18.50 11.85
C ASN A 11 3.45 -20.03 11.67
N ASN A 12 2.46 -20.60 10.97
CA ASN A 12 2.32 -22.04 10.79
C ASN A 12 2.48 -22.51 9.33
N VAL A 13 2.82 -21.60 8.41
CA VAL A 13 2.95 -21.93 7.00
C VAL A 13 4.37 -21.58 6.54
N PRO A 14 5.09 -22.50 5.86
CA PRO A 14 6.39 -22.20 5.27
C PRO A 14 6.30 -21.01 4.32
N GLN A 15 7.26 -20.10 4.44
CA GLN A 15 7.26 -18.83 3.73
C GLN A 15 8.38 -18.81 2.70
N SER A 16 8.13 -18.20 1.55
CA SER A 16 9.14 -17.96 0.53
C SER A 16 9.85 -16.63 0.78
N ASP A 17 11.01 -16.44 0.14
CA ASP A 17 11.70 -15.15 0.10
C ASP A 17 10.97 -14.11 -0.77
N LEU A 18 9.94 -14.53 -1.53
CA LEU A 18 9.13 -13.66 -2.35
C LEU A 18 8.14 -12.86 -1.46
N GLN A 19 8.06 -11.57 -1.73
CA GLN A 19 7.11 -10.69 -1.06
C GLN A 19 5.87 -10.46 -1.93
N ALA A 20 4.73 -10.20 -1.32
CA ALA A 20 3.46 -9.98 -2.01
C ALA A 20 3.52 -8.81 -3.03
N ARG A 21 4.39 -7.82 -2.83
CA ARG A 21 4.63 -6.73 -3.80
C ARG A 21 5.07 -7.21 -5.18
N ASN A 22 5.68 -8.39 -5.27
CA ASN A 22 6.08 -8.95 -6.57
C ASN A 22 4.88 -9.28 -7.45
N LEU A 23 3.69 -9.44 -6.86
CA LEU A 23 2.43 -9.60 -7.59
C LEU A 23 2.01 -8.31 -8.30
N ASN A 24 2.36 -7.15 -7.75
CA ASN A 24 2.03 -5.84 -8.32
C ASN A 24 2.89 -5.49 -9.55
N THR A 25 4.02 -6.16 -9.74
CA THR A 25 4.92 -5.89 -10.89
C THR A 25 4.44 -6.52 -12.19
N ALA A 26 3.66 -7.60 -12.12
CA ALA A 26 3.16 -8.34 -13.30
C ALA A 26 1.79 -7.85 -13.77
N THR A 27 1.01 -7.23 -12.92
CA THR A 27 -0.35 -6.75 -13.18
C THR A 27 -0.60 -5.44 -12.44
N ARG A 28 -1.57 -4.65 -12.92
CA ARG A 28 -2.01 -3.43 -12.23
C ARG A 28 -2.43 -3.78 -10.80
N GLN A 29 -1.72 -3.23 -9.84
CA GLN A 29 -1.96 -3.18 -8.41
C GLN A 29 -3.07 -4.13 -7.88
N THR A 30 -2.68 -5.33 -7.46
CA THR A 30 -3.62 -6.36 -7.04
C THR A 30 -3.57 -6.65 -5.55
N VAL A 31 -2.52 -6.19 -4.87
CA VAL A 31 -2.31 -6.42 -3.45
C VAL A 31 -2.38 -5.09 -2.71
N PRO A 32 -3.20 -4.99 -1.65
CA PRO A 32 -3.27 -3.80 -0.80
C PRO A 32 -1.89 -3.42 -0.27
N TRP A 33 -1.65 -2.12 -0.13
CA TRP A 33 -0.36 -1.58 0.30
C TRP A 33 0.12 -2.16 1.65
N ALA A 34 -0.79 -2.42 2.58
CA ALA A 34 -0.48 -3.04 3.86
C ALA A 34 0.07 -4.47 3.72
N MET A 35 -0.19 -5.13 2.58
CA MET A 35 0.22 -6.51 2.29
C MET A 35 1.51 -6.62 1.47
N GLU A 36 1.98 -5.54 0.84
CA GLU A 36 3.10 -5.58 -0.11
C GLU A 36 4.38 -6.21 0.44
N ASN A 37 4.67 -6.00 1.71
CA ASN A 37 5.87 -6.50 2.37
C ASN A 37 5.68 -7.84 3.09
N THR A 38 4.53 -8.51 2.91
CA THR A 38 4.32 -9.83 3.50
C THR A 38 5.00 -10.91 2.66
N PRO A 39 5.67 -11.89 3.29
CA PRO A 39 6.19 -13.04 2.58
C PRO A 39 5.05 -13.88 2.04
N MET A 40 5.23 -14.49 0.87
CA MET A 40 4.26 -15.41 0.28
C MET A 40 4.44 -16.83 0.86
N PRO A 41 3.36 -17.59 1.10
CA PRO A 41 3.47 -18.97 1.51
C PRO A 41 4.02 -19.84 0.36
N LEU A 42 4.58 -20.99 0.72
CA LEU A 42 5.06 -22.01 -0.23
C LEU A 42 3.98 -23.06 -0.43
N SER A 43 3.76 -23.44 -1.69
CA SER A 43 2.90 -24.55 -2.10
C SER A 43 3.60 -25.89 -1.86
N GLY A 44 2.83 -26.92 -1.54
CA GLY A 44 3.37 -28.28 -1.34
C GLY A 44 4.11 -28.50 -0.02
N ALA A 45 4.24 -27.49 0.84
CA ALA A 45 4.93 -27.62 2.13
C ALA A 45 4.24 -28.53 3.13
N HIS A 46 2.95 -28.82 2.96
CA HIS A 46 2.19 -29.76 3.79
C HIS A 46 2.37 -31.24 3.37
N ALA A 47 2.99 -31.53 2.22
CA ALA A 47 3.28 -32.88 1.80
C ALA A 47 4.33 -33.58 2.69
N GLU A 48 5.15 -32.83 3.41
CA GLU A 48 6.19 -33.37 4.30
C GLU A 48 5.65 -33.97 5.62
N HIS A 49 4.44 -33.62 6.02
CA HIS A 49 3.83 -34.23 7.23
C HIS A 49 3.17 -35.58 7.00
N SER A 50 3.07 -36.04 5.75
CA SER A 50 2.52 -37.35 5.39
C SER A 50 3.59 -38.42 5.13
N GLY A 51 4.81 -38.25 5.60
CA GLY A 51 5.78 -39.35 5.78
C GLY A 51 6.29 -40.02 4.51
N HIS A 52 6.24 -39.37 3.35
CA HIS A 52 6.85 -39.89 2.13
C HIS A 52 7.84 -38.92 1.53
N THR A 53 9.11 -39.26 1.64
CA THR A 53 10.22 -38.66 0.91
C THR A 53 9.95 -38.80 -0.59
N ALA A 54 9.48 -37.76 -1.23
CA ALA A 54 9.41 -37.68 -2.68
C ALA A 54 10.34 -36.58 -3.15
N HIS A 55 11.58 -36.98 -3.46
CA HIS A 55 12.34 -36.34 -4.52
C HIS A 55 11.52 -36.53 -5.81
N ALA A 56 10.66 -35.59 -6.14
CA ALA A 56 9.79 -35.69 -7.29
C ALA A 56 10.52 -35.37 -8.58
N SER A 57 11.21 -36.36 -9.13
CA SER A 57 11.43 -36.54 -10.57
C SER A 57 10.30 -37.41 -11.13
N GLY A 58 9.04 -37.14 -10.78
CA GLY A 58 7.86 -37.82 -11.26
C GLY A 58 7.03 -36.95 -12.19
N PRO A 59 6.05 -37.51 -12.94
CA PRO A 59 5.15 -36.72 -13.76
C PRO A 59 4.47 -35.66 -12.85
N ALA A 60 4.43 -34.42 -13.34
CA ALA A 60 3.94 -33.28 -12.59
C ALA A 60 2.61 -33.63 -11.88
N ALA A 61 2.56 -33.49 -10.54
CA ALA A 61 1.35 -33.71 -9.79
C ALA A 61 0.19 -32.90 -10.40
N PRO A 62 -1.05 -33.41 -10.41
CA PRO A 62 -2.16 -32.71 -11.02
C PRO A 62 -2.35 -31.37 -10.32
N ARG A 63 -2.17 -30.31 -11.10
CA ARG A 63 -2.38 -28.95 -10.60
C ARG A 63 -3.86 -28.65 -10.49
N VAL A 64 -4.22 -27.90 -9.47
CA VAL A 64 -5.57 -27.37 -9.31
C VAL A 64 -5.95 -26.53 -10.53
N THR A 65 -7.16 -26.70 -11.02
CA THR A 65 -7.66 -25.92 -12.16
C THR A 65 -8.05 -24.50 -11.71
N LEU A 66 -7.95 -23.54 -12.63
CA LEU A 66 -8.37 -22.17 -12.37
C LEU A 66 -9.84 -22.10 -11.89
N GLN A 67 -10.70 -22.97 -12.43
CA GLN A 67 -12.10 -23.03 -12.00
C GLN A 67 -12.24 -23.42 -10.52
N GLN A 68 -11.44 -24.36 -10.05
CA GLN A 68 -11.44 -24.75 -8.61
C GLN A 68 -10.97 -23.60 -7.72
N VAL A 69 -10.02 -22.78 -8.19
CA VAL A 69 -9.58 -21.56 -7.47
C VAL A 69 -10.72 -20.53 -7.42
N VAL A 70 -11.42 -20.31 -8.54
CA VAL A 70 -12.61 -19.44 -8.60
C VAL A 70 -13.70 -19.93 -7.65
N ASP A 71 -13.99 -21.22 -7.66
CA ASP A 71 -15.00 -21.82 -6.78
C ASP A 71 -14.60 -21.67 -5.30
N THR A 72 -13.30 -21.75 -5.00
CA THR A 72 -12.77 -21.53 -3.64
C THR A 72 -12.91 -20.05 -3.23
N ALA A 73 -12.61 -19.10 -4.12
CA ALA A 73 -12.82 -17.69 -3.87
C ALA A 73 -14.29 -17.36 -3.59
N ASN A 74 -15.20 -17.93 -4.40
CA ASN A 74 -16.64 -17.75 -4.24
C ASN A 74 -17.15 -18.35 -2.92
N ARG A 75 -16.70 -19.55 -2.55
CA ARG A 75 -17.04 -20.20 -1.25
C ARG A 75 -16.54 -19.39 -0.06
N ARG A 76 -15.44 -18.66 -0.22
CA ARG A 76 -14.87 -17.77 0.79
C ARG A 76 -15.46 -16.36 0.77
N ASN A 77 -16.50 -16.11 -0.05
CA ASN A 77 -17.15 -14.81 -0.18
C ASN A 77 -16.15 -13.68 -0.47
N VAL A 78 -15.22 -13.92 -1.41
CA VAL A 78 -14.38 -12.85 -1.95
C VAL A 78 -15.25 -11.96 -2.83
N GLU A 79 -15.15 -10.64 -2.65
CA GLU A 79 -15.93 -9.68 -3.42
C GLU A 79 -15.63 -9.81 -4.92
N PRO A 80 -16.65 -9.76 -5.81
CA PRO A 80 -16.44 -9.82 -7.25
C PRO A 80 -15.50 -8.72 -7.75
N GLY A 81 -14.73 -9.04 -8.79
CA GLY A 81 -13.71 -8.12 -9.31
C GLY A 81 -12.29 -8.45 -8.86
N TYR A 82 -12.13 -9.55 -8.13
CA TYR A 82 -10.82 -10.04 -7.74
C TYR A 82 -9.96 -10.44 -8.95
N SER A 83 -8.66 -10.33 -8.79
CA SER A 83 -7.66 -10.87 -9.73
C SER A 83 -7.12 -12.20 -9.23
N ILE A 84 -6.71 -13.07 -10.16
CA ILE A 84 -6.04 -14.33 -9.84
C ILE A 84 -4.66 -14.30 -10.46
N THR A 85 -3.62 -14.37 -9.62
CA THR A 85 -2.25 -14.52 -10.07
C THR A 85 -1.89 -16.01 -10.06
N LEU A 86 -1.37 -16.48 -11.21
CA LEU A 86 -0.98 -17.88 -11.39
C LEU A 86 0.41 -18.12 -10.80
N PRO A 87 0.67 -19.32 -10.25
CA PRO A 87 2.01 -19.70 -9.80
C PRO A 87 2.97 -19.80 -10.98
N THR A 88 4.15 -19.23 -10.86
CA THR A 88 5.21 -19.26 -11.88
C THR A 88 6.29 -20.28 -11.58
N THR A 89 6.34 -20.80 -10.36
CA THR A 89 7.33 -21.79 -9.89
C THR A 89 6.65 -23.03 -9.34
N ALA A 90 7.40 -24.11 -9.14
CA ALA A 90 6.89 -25.33 -8.55
C ALA A 90 6.41 -25.14 -7.09
N GLU A 91 6.95 -24.16 -6.38
CA GLU A 91 6.61 -23.83 -4.99
C GLU A 91 5.63 -22.65 -4.90
N GLY A 92 5.24 -22.09 -6.05
CA GLY A 92 4.36 -20.96 -6.14
C GLY A 92 2.93 -21.30 -5.72
N VAL A 93 2.14 -20.27 -5.42
CA VAL A 93 0.73 -20.39 -5.03
C VAL A 93 -0.16 -19.62 -5.98
N PHE A 94 -1.42 -20.03 -6.11
CA PHE A 94 -2.42 -19.15 -6.68
C PHE A 94 -2.72 -18.05 -5.66
N THR A 95 -2.72 -16.80 -6.10
CA THR A 95 -3.12 -15.67 -5.27
C THR A 95 -4.39 -15.04 -5.83
N VAL A 96 -5.44 -15.08 -5.06
CA VAL A 96 -6.70 -14.37 -5.33
C VAL A 96 -6.69 -13.10 -4.49
N ALA A 97 -6.75 -11.95 -5.13
CA ALA A 97 -6.73 -10.68 -4.43
C ALA A 97 -7.80 -9.73 -4.97
N VAL A 98 -8.50 -9.06 -4.08
CA VAL A 98 -9.41 -7.97 -4.38
C VAL A 98 -8.96 -6.74 -3.61
N PHE A 99 -8.91 -5.63 -4.33
CA PHE A 99 -8.70 -4.29 -3.81
C PHE A 99 -10.02 -3.54 -3.96
N ALA A 100 -10.85 -3.64 -2.94
CA ALA A 100 -12.21 -3.12 -2.96
C ALA A 100 -12.25 -1.59 -2.79
N ASP A 101 -13.35 -0.97 -3.19
CA ASP A 101 -13.58 0.46 -2.90
C ASP A 101 -13.76 0.73 -1.39
N ASP A 102 -14.29 -0.25 -0.64
CA ASP A 102 -14.27 -0.24 0.82
C ASP A 102 -13.18 -1.22 1.30
N PRO A 103 -12.13 -0.75 2.00
CA PRO A 103 -11.02 -1.59 2.44
C PRO A 103 -11.44 -2.70 3.42
N ARG A 104 -12.64 -2.63 3.99
CA ARG A 104 -13.21 -3.69 4.83
C ARG A 104 -13.54 -4.95 4.04
N ASN A 105 -13.70 -4.84 2.74
CA ASN A 105 -13.99 -5.93 1.83
C ASN A 105 -12.74 -6.48 1.15
N ASP A 106 -11.57 -5.90 1.44
CA ASP A 106 -10.30 -6.41 0.92
C ASP A 106 -10.08 -7.85 1.34
N ALA A 107 -9.60 -8.64 0.39
CA ALA A 107 -9.27 -10.03 0.61
C ALA A 107 -8.05 -10.43 -0.19
N THR A 108 -7.16 -11.18 0.43
CA THR A 108 -6.04 -11.85 -0.24
C THR A 108 -6.00 -13.31 0.21
N LEU A 109 -6.24 -14.22 -0.73
CA LEU A 109 -6.17 -15.65 -0.51
C LEU A 109 -4.97 -16.23 -1.23
N HIS A 110 -4.21 -17.07 -0.55
CA HIS A 110 -3.18 -17.89 -1.15
C HIS A 110 -3.63 -19.34 -1.16
N VAL A 111 -3.70 -19.95 -2.34
CA VAL A 111 -4.20 -21.31 -2.56
C VAL A 111 -3.07 -22.19 -3.09
N ASP A 112 -2.88 -23.34 -2.48
CA ASP A 112 -1.91 -24.35 -2.89
C ASP A 112 -2.21 -24.82 -4.32
N GLN A 113 -1.18 -24.85 -5.17
CA GLN A 113 -1.36 -25.20 -6.59
C GLN A 113 -1.62 -26.68 -6.84
N TYR A 114 -1.36 -27.55 -5.87
CA TYR A 114 -1.50 -29.00 -5.99
C TYR A 114 -2.75 -29.52 -5.28
N THR A 115 -2.98 -29.06 -4.04
CA THR A 115 -4.07 -29.55 -3.21
C THR A 115 -5.35 -28.69 -3.33
N GLY A 116 -5.22 -27.42 -3.71
CA GLY A 116 -6.33 -26.47 -3.68
C GLY A 116 -6.71 -26.00 -2.27
N GLU A 117 -5.87 -26.32 -1.28
CA GLU A 117 -6.06 -25.86 0.09
C GLU A 117 -5.75 -24.38 0.20
N VAL A 118 -6.52 -23.66 1.02
CA VAL A 118 -6.27 -22.24 1.31
C VAL A 118 -5.20 -22.16 2.39
N LEU A 119 -4.00 -21.82 1.99
CA LEU A 119 -2.84 -21.67 2.89
C LEU A 119 -2.96 -20.41 3.74
N ALA A 120 -3.55 -19.37 3.19
CA ALA A 120 -3.78 -18.14 3.91
C ALA A 120 -4.99 -17.39 3.37
N ASP A 121 -5.79 -16.81 4.27
CA ASP A 121 -6.95 -15.97 3.99
C ASP A 121 -6.80 -14.68 4.81
N VAL A 122 -6.34 -13.63 4.16
CA VAL A 122 -6.07 -12.35 4.79
C VAL A 122 -7.20 -11.39 4.53
N ARG A 123 -7.78 -10.87 5.60
CA ARG A 123 -8.91 -9.95 5.57
C ARG A 123 -8.63 -8.73 6.44
N TRP A 124 -9.44 -7.70 6.28
CA TRP A 124 -9.41 -6.49 7.10
C TRP A 124 -9.30 -6.75 8.61
N GLN A 125 -10.03 -7.76 9.11
CA GLN A 125 -10.02 -8.12 10.53
C GLN A 125 -8.65 -8.59 11.05
N HIS A 126 -7.77 -9.05 10.14
CA HIS A 126 -6.43 -9.50 10.46
C HIS A 126 -5.41 -8.36 10.47
N TYR A 127 -5.78 -7.17 9.98
CA TYR A 127 -4.89 -6.02 9.96
C TYR A 127 -4.68 -5.46 11.36
N SER A 128 -3.45 -5.03 11.64
CA SER A 128 -3.16 -4.25 12.84
C SER A 128 -3.85 -2.87 12.80
N ASN A 129 -4.02 -2.23 13.96
CA ASN A 129 -4.65 -0.92 14.01
C ASN A 129 -3.90 0.13 13.16
N VAL A 130 -2.57 0.02 13.08
CA VAL A 130 -1.75 0.92 12.25
C VAL A 130 -1.98 0.65 10.77
N ALA A 131 -2.05 -0.63 10.34
CA ALA A 131 -2.35 -0.99 8.96
C ALA A 131 -3.75 -0.49 8.56
N ARG A 132 -4.76 -0.69 9.41
CA ARG A 132 -6.12 -0.18 9.19
C ARG A 132 -6.15 1.35 9.06
N ALA A 133 -5.46 2.05 9.96
CA ALA A 133 -5.41 3.52 9.92
C ALA A 133 -4.73 4.02 8.64
N THR A 134 -3.68 3.34 8.20
CA THR A 134 -2.97 3.71 6.97
C THR A 134 -3.83 3.44 5.74
N GLU A 135 -4.45 2.27 5.64
CA GLU A 135 -5.32 1.91 4.51
C GLU A 135 -6.50 2.89 4.40
N MET A 136 -7.16 3.17 5.52
CA MET A 136 -8.21 4.19 5.54
C MET A 136 -7.69 5.59 5.16
N GLY A 137 -6.48 5.94 5.58
CA GLY A 137 -5.84 7.20 5.21
C GLY A 137 -5.56 7.30 3.70
N VAL A 138 -5.08 6.23 3.10
CA VAL A 138 -4.87 6.13 1.64
C VAL A 138 -6.19 6.27 0.90
N MET A 139 -7.22 5.49 1.28
CA MET A 139 -8.54 5.54 0.66
C MET A 139 -9.22 6.91 0.80
N LEU A 140 -9.05 7.56 1.95
CA LEU A 140 -9.51 8.93 2.18
C LEU A 140 -8.82 9.90 1.22
N HIS A 141 -7.49 9.77 1.07
CA HIS A 141 -6.69 10.63 0.21
C HIS A 141 -6.98 10.41 -1.29
N GLU A 142 -7.28 9.18 -1.68
CA GLU A 142 -7.69 8.83 -3.05
C GLU A 142 -9.14 9.21 -3.38
N GLY A 143 -9.92 9.64 -2.38
CA GLY A 143 -11.32 10.02 -2.58
C GLY A 143 -12.30 8.86 -2.68
N LYS A 144 -11.91 7.65 -2.23
CA LYS A 144 -12.73 6.43 -2.35
C LYS A 144 -13.62 6.18 -1.14
N LEU A 145 -13.15 6.49 0.08
CA LEU A 145 -13.72 6.03 1.34
C LEU A 145 -15.20 6.44 1.57
N PHE A 146 -15.59 7.66 1.15
CA PHE A 146 -16.94 8.20 1.32
C PHE A 146 -17.60 8.54 -0.03
N GLY A 147 -17.20 7.88 -1.11
CA GLY A 147 -17.74 8.08 -2.44
C GLY A 147 -17.61 9.53 -2.94
N SER A 148 -18.65 10.03 -3.60
CA SER A 148 -18.63 11.35 -4.27
C SER A 148 -18.37 12.53 -3.33
N LEU A 149 -18.79 12.46 -2.07
CA LEU A 149 -18.52 13.52 -1.09
C LEU A 149 -17.02 13.65 -0.83
N ASN A 150 -16.32 12.53 -0.68
CA ASN A 150 -14.88 12.54 -0.49
C ASN A 150 -14.15 13.04 -1.75
N GLN A 151 -14.60 12.64 -2.93
CA GLN A 151 -14.04 13.12 -4.20
C GLN A 151 -14.17 14.64 -4.34
N ILE A 152 -15.34 15.21 -4.02
CA ILE A 152 -15.56 16.65 -4.04
C ILE A 152 -14.67 17.35 -3.01
N ALA A 153 -14.54 16.81 -1.80
CA ALA A 153 -13.66 17.38 -0.76
C ALA A 153 -12.19 17.41 -1.22
N ILE A 154 -11.69 16.31 -1.77
CA ILE A 154 -10.31 16.24 -2.31
C ILE A 154 -10.14 17.21 -3.48
N LEU A 155 -11.10 17.28 -4.40
CA LEU A 155 -11.07 18.24 -5.51
C LEU A 155 -10.96 19.69 -5.01
N LEU A 156 -11.75 20.07 -4.01
CA LEU A 156 -11.68 21.40 -3.42
C LEU A 156 -10.32 21.68 -2.78
N VAL A 157 -9.77 20.71 -2.05
CA VAL A 157 -8.41 20.82 -1.47
C VAL A 157 -7.37 21.02 -2.58
N CYS A 158 -7.43 20.23 -3.64
CA CYS A 158 -6.52 20.38 -4.80
C CYS A 158 -6.64 21.75 -5.46
N LEU A 159 -7.86 22.25 -5.66
CA LEU A 159 -8.10 23.58 -6.21
C LEU A 159 -7.56 24.69 -5.29
N MET A 160 -7.72 24.56 -3.98
CA MET A 160 -7.16 25.50 -3.01
C MET A 160 -5.62 25.50 -3.04
N ILE A 161 -4.99 24.34 -3.14
CA ILE A 161 -3.53 24.22 -3.26
C ILE A 161 -3.05 24.90 -4.55
N LEU A 162 -3.71 24.63 -5.68
CA LEU A 162 -3.39 25.28 -6.97
C LEU A 162 -3.53 26.80 -6.87
N LEU A 163 -4.63 27.28 -6.35
CA LEU A 163 -4.88 28.70 -6.17
C LEU A 163 -3.84 29.37 -5.27
N SER A 164 -3.51 28.74 -4.16
CA SER A 164 -2.47 29.18 -3.24
C SER A 164 -1.10 29.25 -3.92
N SER A 165 -0.74 28.21 -4.67
CA SER A 165 0.54 28.14 -5.40
C SER A 165 0.65 29.22 -6.47
N ILE A 166 -0.38 29.40 -7.28
CA ILE A 166 -0.44 30.43 -8.32
C ILE A 166 -0.39 31.84 -7.69
N SER A 167 -1.19 32.06 -6.64
CA SER A 167 -1.22 33.33 -5.92
C SER A 167 0.14 33.66 -5.30
N GLY A 168 0.79 32.66 -4.70
CA GLY A 168 2.14 32.82 -4.14
C GLY A 168 3.16 33.21 -5.21
N LEU A 169 3.11 32.54 -6.35
CA LEU A 169 3.99 32.85 -7.49
C LEU A 169 3.75 34.28 -8.03
N VAL A 170 2.49 34.69 -8.20
CA VAL A 170 2.11 36.04 -8.67
C VAL A 170 2.57 37.10 -7.67
N ILE A 171 2.38 36.87 -6.37
CA ILE A 171 2.82 37.80 -5.32
C ILE A 171 4.34 37.93 -5.33
N TRP A 172 5.05 36.79 -5.38
CA TRP A 172 6.51 36.79 -5.49
C TRP A 172 6.98 37.56 -6.74
N TRP A 173 6.37 37.29 -7.92
CA TRP A 173 6.71 37.96 -9.18
C TRP A 173 6.55 39.48 -9.11
N LYS A 174 5.46 39.94 -8.51
CA LYS A 174 5.19 41.38 -8.33
C LYS A 174 6.10 42.04 -7.31
N ARG A 175 6.59 41.30 -6.31
CA ARG A 175 7.40 41.86 -5.23
C ARG A 175 8.90 41.65 -5.37
N ARG A 176 9.33 40.83 -6.32
CA ARG A 176 10.74 40.55 -6.53
C ARG A 176 11.51 41.85 -6.90
N PRO A 177 12.79 41.98 -6.49
CA PRO A 177 13.66 43.07 -6.94
C PRO A 177 13.81 43.06 -8.47
N GLN A 178 13.81 44.22 -9.10
CA GLN A 178 13.93 44.31 -10.56
C GLN A 178 15.23 43.64 -11.03
N GLY A 179 15.12 42.74 -12.00
CA GLY A 179 16.25 42.06 -12.62
C GLY A 179 16.91 40.92 -11.80
N ARG A 180 16.39 40.57 -10.64
CA ARG A 180 16.94 39.47 -9.78
C ARG A 180 15.85 38.49 -9.36
N LEU A 181 16.26 37.22 -9.20
CA LEU A 181 15.41 36.14 -8.66
C LEU A 181 15.51 36.04 -7.14
N GLY A 182 15.76 37.15 -6.43
CA GLY A 182 15.94 37.17 -5.00
C GLY A 182 14.64 37.27 -4.19
N VAL A 183 14.81 37.16 -2.87
CA VAL A 183 13.72 37.34 -1.91
C VAL A 183 13.31 38.82 -1.84
N PRO A 184 12.02 39.15 -1.82
CA PRO A 184 11.55 40.52 -1.66
C PRO A 184 12.10 41.16 -0.37
N PRO A 185 12.53 42.45 -0.38
CA PRO A 185 13.03 43.09 0.81
C PRO A 185 11.92 43.19 1.88
N LEU A 186 12.27 42.83 3.11
CA LEU A 186 11.38 42.98 4.26
C LEU A 186 11.24 44.47 4.60
N ARG A 187 10.04 45.01 4.46
CA ARG A 187 9.73 46.42 4.80
C ARG A 187 9.50 46.63 6.30
N HIS A 188 9.17 45.60 7.04
CA HIS A 188 8.93 45.61 8.49
C HIS A 188 9.46 44.33 9.12
N ALA A 189 9.84 44.40 10.39
CA ALA A 189 10.20 43.21 11.16
C ALA A 189 9.02 42.23 11.16
N LEU A 190 9.30 40.97 10.83
CA LEU A 190 8.28 39.93 10.90
C LEU A 190 7.82 39.76 12.33
N PRO A 191 6.50 39.75 12.63
CA PRO A 191 6.02 39.39 13.94
C PRO A 191 6.53 37.97 14.26
N THR A 192 7.00 37.77 15.50
CA THR A 192 7.42 36.44 15.96
C THR A 192 6.19 35.55 16.06
N TRP A 193 5.90 34.85 14.96
CA TRP A 193 4.75 33.96 14.87
C TRP A 193 5.11 32.60 15.47
N LYS A 194 5.07 32.52 16.80
CA LYS A 194 5.42 31.33 17.57
C LYS A 194 4.67 30.08 17.11
N THR A 195 3.38 30.22 16.79
CA THR A 195 2.55 29.14 16.27
C THR A 195 3.05 28.64 14.89
N GLY A 196 3.45 29.54 13.99
CA GLY A 196 4.00 29.17 12.69
C GLY A 196 5.32 28.40 12.80
N VAL A 197 6.20 28.85 13.71
CA VAL A 197 7.46 28.15 14.00
C VAL A 197 7.17 26.76 14.60
N ALA A 198 6.22 26.65 15.51
CA ALA A 198 5.84 25.36 16.10
C ALA A 198 5.31 24.38 15.05
N ILE A 199 4.44 24.86 14.14
CA ILE A 199 3.93 24.05 13.01
C ILE A 199 5.07 23.61 12.08
N MET A 200 5.99 24.53 11.74
CA MET A 200 7.14 24.19 10.89
C MET A 200 8.05 23.15 11.53
N LEU A 201 8.34 23.27 12.83
CA LEU A 201 9.12 22.28 13.55
C LEU A 201 8.40 20.93 13.61
N PHE A 202 7.11 20.91 13.86
CA PHE A 202 6.31 19.69 13.85
C PHE A 202 6.36 19.00 12.47
N LEU A 203 6.18 19.76 11.39
CA LEU A 203 6.25 19.23 10.02
C LEU A 203 7.68 18.76 9.67
N ALA A 204 8.71 19.45 10.14
CA ALA A 204 10.10 19.06 9.91
C ALA A 204 10.45 17.71 10.58
N ILE A 205 9.87 17.44 11.75
CA ILE A 205 10.03 16.16 12.46
C ILE A 205 9.22 15.06 11.76
N LEU A 206 7.98 15.36 11.36
CA LEU A 206 7.09 14.40 10.71
C LEU A 206 7.59 14.01 9.32
N PHE A 207 8.17 14.97 8.60
CA PHE A 207 8.71 14.81 7.24
C PHE A 207 10.20 15.19 7.20
N PRO A 208 11.14 14.25 7.45
CA PRO A 208 12.56 14.55 7.55
C PRO A 208 13.17 15.26 6.34
N LEU A 209 12.68 14.96 5.13
CA LEU A 209 13.12 15.64 3.90
C LEU A 209 12.71 17.12 3.87
N VAL A 210 11.51 17.44 4.39
CA VAL A 210 11.07 18.84 4.56
C VAL A 210 11.96 19.54 5.58
N GLY A 211 12.27 18.88 6.70
CA GLY A 211 13.20 19.39 7.71
C GLY A 211 14.58 19.70 7.12
N ALA A 212 15.14 18.77 6.35
CA ALA A 212 16.43 18.96 5.68
C ALA A 212 16.40 20.12 4.68
N SER A 213 15.34 20.26 3.87
CA SER A 213 15.19 21.37 2.93
C SER A 213 15.09 22.73 3.63
N LEU A 214 14.40 22.80 4.78
CA LEU A 214 14.32 24.02 5.59
C LEU A 214 15.68 24.42 6.15
N LEU A 215 16.51 23.46 6.59
CA LEU A 215 17.87 23.74 7.05
C LEU A 215 18.74 24.28 5.91
N VAL A 216 18.65 23.71 4.72
CA VAL A 216 19.39 24.21 3.54
C VAL A 216 18.96 25.64 3.19
N VAL A 217 17.65 25.92 3.17
CA VAL A 217 17.13 27.28 2.90
C VAL A 217 17.55 28.28 3.97
N TRP A 218 17.66 27.85 5.23
CA TRP A 218 18.09 28.71 6.33
C TRP A 218 19.58 29.04 6.28
N ALA A 219 20.40 28.11 5.75
CA ALA A 219 21.87 28.25 5.65
C ALA A 219 22.33 29.11 4.46
N VAL A 220 21.44 29.39 3.48
CA VAL A 220 21.68 30.20 2.28
C VAL A 220 21.17 31.63 2.48
#